data_1762b4c69ac8caf1ef319f7cebe2ea23
#
_entry.id   1762b4c69ac8caf1ef319f7cebe2ea23
#
_cell.length_a   1.000
_cell.length_b   1.000
_cell.length_c   1.000
_cell.angle_alpha   90.00
_cell.angle_beta   90.00
_cell.angle_gamma   90.00
#
_symmetry.space_group_name_H-M   'P 1'
#
loop_
_entity.id
_entity.type
_entity.pdbx_description
1 polymer ?
#
loop_
_entity_poly.entity_id
_entity_poly.type
_entity_poly.pdbx_seq_one_letter_code
_entity_poly.pdbx_strand_id
1 'polypeptide(L)'
;MTTRECENGCGRPAAKGWGICRGCHRRTAMHLSDLAEDLTAELELTLTGQSRMGPDRVGRRSSVTALPFDVRASAVLTDVHAKLVGWCLLLRDEAGAGLPADSIHAMSLHLLGWLDWLAKHPAVDEFVAEVDESVGAIERAIDLPPVTSRVFVGPCPDATEGHEPCPGELWARFPRDEANRPTISCTCCDAEYTADQWARLGERVLHVKRDEAARIRLVHAIFGIGA
;
A
#
# COMPACT_ATOMS: atom_id res chain seq x y z
N MET A 1 -13.45 28.20 3.48
CA MET A 1 -12.13 27.53 3.63
C MET A 1 -12.01 26.59 2.46
N THR A 2 -11.13 26.87 1.50
CA THR A 2 -10.87 25.97 0.36
C THR A 2 -10.14 24.73 0.86
N THR A 3 -10.77 23.58 0.77
CA THR A 3 -10.12 22.30 1.02
C THR A 3 -9.14 22.05 -0.14
N ARG A 4 -7.84 21.96 0.19
CA ARG A 4 -6.80 21.58 -0.79
C ARG A 4 -7.02 20.12 -1.20
N GLU A 5 -6.91 19.82 -2.47
CA GLU A 5 -6.94 18.44 -2.96
C GLU A 5 -5.66 17.69 -2.61
N CYS A 6 -5.75 16.38 -2.49
CA CYS A 6 -4.60 15.50 -2.27
C CYS A 6 -3.66 15.55 -3.47
N GLU A 7 -2.40 15.93 -3.26
CA GLU A 7 -1.38 16.08 -4.32
C GLU A 7 -1.07 14.75 -5.04
N ASN A 8 -1.30 13.62 -4.37
CA ASN A 8 -1.19 12.30 -5.01
C ASN A 8 -2.34 11.97 -5.99
N GLY A 9 -3.13 12.94 -6.41
CA GLY A 9 -4.13 12.77 -7.48
C GLY A 9 -5.28 11.77 -7.18
N CYS A 10 -5.47 11.37 -5.92
CA CYS A 10 -6.50 10.37 -5.57
C CYS A 10 -7.92 10.94 -5.50
N GLY A 11 -8.13 12.24 -5.80
CA GLY A 11 -9.43 12.91 -5.81
C GLY A 11 -10.04 13.17 -4.43
N ARG A 12 -9.32 12.93 -3.34
CA ARG A 12 -9.77 13.16 -1.96
C ARG A 12 -9.19 14.46 -1.43
N PRO A 13 -9.85 15.11 -0.44
CA PRO A 13 -9.30 16.27 0.21
C PRO A 13 -8.04 15.89 1.00
N ALA A 14 -7.02 16.73 0.94
CA ALA A 14 -5.84 16.60 1.78
C ALA A 14 -6.19 16.74 3.27
N ALA A 15 -5.45 16.07 4.13
CA ALA A 15 -5.63 16.23 5.57
C ALA A 15 -5.14 17.62 6.00
N LYS A 16 -5.67 18.12 7.13
CA LYS A 16 -5.34 19.47 7.61
C LYS A 16 -3.83 19.62 7.84
N GLY A 17 -3.22 20.52 7.08
CA GLY A 17 -1.78 20.81 7.17
C GLY A 17 -0.87 19.82 6.43
N TRP A 18 -1.42 18.87 5.67
CA TRP A 18 -0.70 17.92 4.84
C TRP A 18 -0.94 18.19 3.35
N GLY A 19 -0.02 17.77 2.48
CA GLY A 19 -0.22 17.75 1.02
C GLY A 19 -1.04 16.55 0.55
N ILE A 20 -1.16 15.50 1.37
CA ILE A 20 -1.86 14.25 1.04
C ILE A 20 -3.03 13.97 1.98
N CYS A 21 -3.97 13.12 1.54
CA CYS A 21 -5.06 12.65 2.37
C CYS A 21 -4.60 11.53 3.33
N ARG A 22 -5.35 11.29 4.41
CA ARG A 22 -5.07 10.21 5.37
C ARG A 22 -4.98 8.83 4.73
N GLY A 23 -5.76 8.58 3.67
CA GLY A 23 -5.71 7.31 2.95
C GLY A 23 -4.38 7.09 2.22
N CYS A 24 -3.84 8.12 1.55
CA CYS A 24 -2.52 8.06 0.92
C CYS A 24 -1.42 7.91 1.98
N HIS A 25 -1.45 8.70 3.04
CA HIS A 25 -0.51 8.59 4.16
C HIS A 25 -0.46 7.15 4.73
N ARG A 26 -1.61 6.56 5.05
CA ARG A 26 -1.68 5.18 5.55
C ARG A 26 -1.13 4.18 4.55
N ARG A 27 -1.48 4.31 3.26
CA ARG A 27 -0.96 3.42 2.23
C ARG A 27 0.57 3.49 2.15
N THR A 28 1.13 4.71 2.16
CA THR A 28 2.58 4.89 2.16
C THR A 28 3.23 4.30 3.42
N ALA A 29 2.60 4.46 4.60
CA ALA A 29 3.08 3.82 5.83
C ALA A 29 3.13 2.30 5.70
N MET A 30 2.10 1.68 5.13
CA MET A 30 2.07 0.24 4.90
C MET A 30 3.15 -0.20 3.91
N HIS A 31 3.34 0.54 2.81
CA HIS A 31 4.38 0.24 1.83
C HIS A 31 5.79 0.34 2.42
N LEU A 32 6.06 1.35 3.25
CA LEU A 32 7.34 1.45 3.96
C LEU A 32 7.55 0.30 4.95
N SER A 33 6.51 -0.15 5.64
CA SER A 33 6.58 -1.33 6.50
C SER A 33 6.83 -2.61 5.69
N ASP A 34 6.14 -2.78 4.55
CA ASP A 34 6.32 -3.92 3.65
C ASP A 34 7.75 -3.96 3.09
N LEU A 35 8.34 -2.79 2.75
CA LEU A 35 9.73 -2.67 2.32
C LEU A 35 10.71 -3.04 3.44
N ALA A 36 10.40 -2.67 4.68
CA ALA A 36 11.26 -2.96 5.81
C ALA A 36 11.26 -4.45 6.19
N GLU A 37 10.14 -5.15 6.09
CA GLU A 37 9.97 -6.48 6.66
C GLU A 37 10.01 -7.58 5.58
N ASP A 38 8.97 -7.65 4.74
CA ASP A 38 8.71 -8.81 3.91
C ASP A 38 9.35 -8.74 2.52
N LEU A 39 9.14 -7.61 1.81
CA LEU A 39 9.47 -7.52 0.39
C LEU A 39 10.98 -7.56 0.11
N THR A 40 11.78 -6.94 0.97
CA THR A 40 13.23 -6.93 0.79
C THR A 40 13.82 -8.32 1.00
N ALA A 41 13.37 -9.06 2.01
CA ALA A 41 13.83 -10.41 2.27
C ALA A 41 13.47 -11.38 1.12
N GLU A 42 12.26 -11.29 0.57
CA GLU A 42 11.84 -12.10 -0.58
C GLU A 42 12.61 -11.74 -1.86
N LEU A 43 12.93 -10.46 -2.06
CA LEU A 43 13.74 -10.03 -3.19
C LEU A 43 15.19 -10.53 -3.07
N GLU A 44 15.76 -10.56 -1.88
CA GLU A 44 17.10 -11.14 -1.63
C GLU A 44 17.10 -12.66 -1.87
N LEU A 45 16.05 -13.37 -1.49
CA LEU A 45 15.88 -14.79 -1.81
C LEU A 45 15.78 -15.02 -3.33
N THR A 46 15.08 -14.14 -4.04
CA THR A 46 14.98 -14.18 -5.50
C THR A 46 16.33 -13.91 -6.15
N LEU A 47 17.06 -12.91 -5.63
CA LEU A 47 18.40 -12.57 -6.11
C LEU A 47 19.36 -13.76 -6.03
N THR A 48 19.30 -14.54 -4.95
CA THR A 48 20.16 -15.72 -4.74
C THR A 48 19.64 -17.00 -5.42
N GLY A 49 18.53 -16.92 -6.15
CA GLY A 49 17.90 -18.07 -6.79
C GLY A 49 17.25 -19.04 -5.80
N GLN A 50 17.08 -18.64 -4.54
CA GLN A 50 16.47 -19.45 -3.48
C GLN A 50 14.97 -19.19 -3.33
N SER A 51 14.36 -18.34 -4.17
CA SER A 51 12.93 -18.12 -4.15
C SER A 51 12.19 -19.44 -4.35
N ARG A 52 11.21 -19.71 -3.50
CA ARG A 52 10.37 -20.91 -3.60
C ARG A 52 9.62 -20.87 -4.91
N MET A 53 10.16 -21.57 -5.92
CA MET A 53 9.43 -21.84 -7.15
C MET A 53 8.23 -22.71 -6.81
N GLY A 54 7.04 -22.26 -7.17
CA GLY A 54 5.83 -23.09 -7.11
C GLY A 54 6.04 -24.39 -7.91
N PRO A 55 5.25 -25.45 -7.64
CA PRO A 55 5.43 -26.79 -8.20
C PRO A 55 5.36 -26.90 -9.72
N ASP A 56 4.97 -25.84 -10.44
CA ASP A 56 4.70 -25.88 -11.88
C ASP A 56 5.87 -25.49 -12.80
N ARG A 57 7.05 -25.18 -12.27
CA ARG A 57 8.24 -24.93 -13.13
C ARG A 57 9.15 -26.13 -13.31
N VAL A 58 8.56 -27.31 -13.48
CA VAL A 58 9.29 -28.49 -13.95
C VAL A 58 9.37 -28.46 -15.48
N GLY A 59 10.53 -28.07 -16.02
CA GLY A 59 10.87 -28.43 -17.39
C GLY A 59 11.03 -27.34 -18.43
N ARG A 60 12.06 -26.52 -18.29
CA ARG A 60 12.88 -26.09 -19.43
C ARG A 60 14.32 -25.90 -18.96
N ARG A 61 15.16 -26.90 -19.18
CA ARG A 61 16.63 -26.71 -19.14
C ARG A 61 16.99 -25.80 -20.30
N SER A 62 17.20 -24.51 -20.02
CA SER A 62 17.90 -23.62 -20.91
C SER A 62 19.36 -24.06 -20.95
N SER A 63 19.92 -24.23 -22.15
CA SER A 63 21.35 -24.55 -22.36
C SER A 63 22.28 -23.34 -22.07
N VAL A 64 21.71 -22.20 -21.65
CA VAL A 64 22.47 -21.03 -21.25
C VAL A 64 22.86 -21.19 -19.78
N THR A 65 24.15 -21.08 -19.48
CA THR A 65 24.66 -21.06 -18.10
C THR A 65 23.94 -19.93 -17.36
N ALA A 66 23.03 -20.27 -16.45
CA ALA A 66 22.32 -19.29 -15.67
C ALA A 66 23.34 -18.50 -14.83
N LEU A 67 23.26 -17.17 -14.86
CA LEU A 67 24.00 -16.36 -13.92
C LEU A 67 23.61 -16.75 -12.49
N PRO A 68 24.56 -16.76 -11.54
CA PRO A 68 24.29 -17.20 -10.17
C PRO A 68 23.36 -16.26 -9.39
N PHE A 69 22.89 -15.18 -10.03
CA PHE A 69 21.99 -14.19 -9.44
C PHE A 69 21.01 -13.63 -10.48
N ASP A 70 19.85 -13.17 -10.03
CA ASP A 70 18.85 -12.52 -10.89
C ASP A 70 19.23 -11.06 -11.11
N VAL A 71 19.61 -10.72 -12.34
CA VAL A 71 20.00 -9.35 -12.73
C VAL A 71 18.86 -8.35 -12.55
N ARG A 72 17.60 -8.76 -12.76
CA ARG A 72 16.44 -7.89 -12.61
C ARG A 72 16.22 -7.58 -11.13
N ALA A 73 16.28 -8.59 -10.27
CA ALA A 73 16.16 -8.40 -8.83
C ALA A 73 17.28 -7.48 -8.30
N SER A 74 18.53 -7.65 -8.80
CA SER A 74 19.65 -6.78 -8.46
C SER A 74 19.43 -5.32 -8.88
N ALA A 75 18.93 -5.10 -10.09
CA ALA A 75 18.63 -3.75 -10.59
C ALA A 75 17.54 -3.07 -9.75
N VAL A 76 16.48 -3.79 -9.38
CA VAL A 76 15.40 -3.28 -8.54
C VAL A 76 15.91 -2.93 -7.14
N LEU A 77 16.72 -3.80 -6.52
CA LEU A 77 17.34 -3.49 -5.21
C LEU A 77 18.14 -2.21 -5.25
N THR A 78 18.95 -2.03 -6.31
CA THR A 78 19.80 -0.83 -6.47
C THR A 78 18.96 0.43 -6.64
N ASP A 79 17.90 0.37 -7.46
CA ASP A 79 17.00 1.51 -7.69
C ASP A 79 16.23 1.91 -6.43
N VAL A 80 15.61 0.94 -5.75
CA VAL A 80 14.89 1.17 -4.48
C VAL A 80 15.83 1.75 -3.42
N HIS A 81 17.02 1.18 -3.27
CA HIS A 81 18.03 1.68 -2.34
C HIS A 81 18.38 3.15 -2.63
N ALA A 82 18.65 3.49 -3.90
CA ALA A 82 19.01 4.84 -4.30
C ALA A 82 17.89 5.86 -3.98
N LYS A 83 16.60 5.52 -4.24
CA LYS A 83 15.45 6.35 -3.90
C LYS A 83 15.34 6.59 -2.39
N LEU A 84 15.44 5.53 -1.58
CA LEU A 84 15.37 5.65 -0.12
C LEU A 84 16.54 6.47 0.45
N VAL A 85 17.77 6.31 -0.09
CA VAL A 85 18.91 7.15 0.27
C VAL A 85 18.61 8.61 -0.02
N GLY A 86 18.08 8.94 -1.20
CA GLY A 86 17.70 10.30 -1.57
C GLY A 86 16.77 10.95 -0.55
N TRP A 87 15.71 10.25 -0.13
CA TRP A 87 14.78 10.74 0.89
C TRP A 87 15.38 10.84 2.29
N CYS A 88 16.26 9.93 2.68
CA CYS A 88 17.00 10.04 3.94
C CYS A 88 17.94 11.25 3.95
N LEU A 89 18.59 11.54 2.82
CA LEU A 89 19.44 12.73 2.68
C LEU A 89 18.61 14.02 2.75
N LEU A 90 17.46 14.07 2.10
CA LEU A 90 16.52 15.21 2.20
C LEU A 90 16.11 15.45 3.66
N LEU A 91 15.72 14.40 4.41
CA LEU A 91 15.40 14.53 5.83
C LEU A 91 16.57 15.04 6.66
N ARG A 92 17.80 14.59 6.37
CA ARG A 92 18.99 15.12 7.03
C ARG A 92 19.18 16.62 6.77
N ASP A 93 19.07 17.03 5.52
CA ASP A 93 19.40 18.38 5.09
C ASP A 93 18.30 19.40 5.48
N GLU A 94 17.04 19.03 5.47
CA GLU A 94 15.93 19.92 5.73
C GLU A 94 15.31 19.79 7.14
N ALA A 95 15.30 18.59 7.70
CA ALA A 95 14.73 18.34 9.03
C ALA A 95 15.79 18.14 10.13
N GLY A 96 17.08 18.04 9.76
CA GLY A 96 18.15 17.75 10.71
C GLY A 96 18.12 16.31 11.25
N ALA A 97 17.46 15.39 10.55
CA ALA A 97 17.39 13.99 10.95
C ALA A 97 18.77 13.31 10.87
N GLY A 98 19.04 12.37 11.78
CA GLY A 98 20.21 11.50 11.65
C GLY A 98 20.07 10.57 10.46
N LEU A 99 21.18 10.09 9.90
CA LEU A 99 21.12 9.06 8.85
C LEU A 99 20.94 7.67 9.48
N PRO A 100 20.05 6.84 8.93
CA PRO A 100 19.91 5.44 9.34
C PRO A 100 21.10 4.60 8.86
N ALA A 101 21.14 3.32 9.25
CA ALA A 101 22.05 2.36 8.66
C ALA A 101 21.78 2.20 7.15
N ASP A 102 22.83 1.88 6.40
CA ASP A 102 22.79 1.73 4.94
C ASP A 102 22.14 0.38 4.54
N SER A 103 20.83 0.29 4.77
CA SER A 103 20.01 -0.85 4.36
C SER A 103 18.57 -0.40 4.07
N ILE A 104 17.92 -1.06 3.13
CA ILE A 104 16.50 -0.78 2.77
C ILE A 104 15.62 -0.88 4.03
N HIS A 105 15.81 -1.91 4.85
CA HIS A 105 15.09 -2.08 6.12
C HIS A 105 15.22 -0.85 7.04
N ALA A 106 16.45 -0.43 7.35
CA ALA A 106 16.68 0.68 8.27
C ALA A 106 16.19 2.02 7.71
N MET A 107 16.39 2.25 6.40
CA MET A 107 15.92 3.45 5.72
C MET A 107 14.38 3.51 5.67
N SER A 108 13.71 2.40 5.37
CA SER A 108 12.24 2.34 5.36
C SER A 108 11.63 2.61 6.72
N LEU A 109 12.19 2.04 7.80
CA LEU A 109 11.75 2.34 9.17
C LEU A 109 12.03 3.79 9.56
N HIS A 110 13.17 4.33 9.13
CA HIS A 110 13.49 5.74 9.36
C HIS A 110 12.49 6.67 8.68
N LEU A 111 12.19 6.45 7.40
CA LEU A 111 11.21 7.22 6.64
C LEU A 111 9.79 7.07 7.21
N LEU A 112 9.42 5.89 7.68
CA LEU A 112 8.16 5.65 8.37
C LEU A 112 8.04 6.52 9.63
N GLY A 113 9.11 6.63 10.42
CA GLY A 113 9.16 7.49 11.61
C GLY A 113 9.04 8.98 11.30
N TRP A 114 9.41 9.41 10.08
CA TRP A 114 9.34 10.80 9.62
C TRP A 114 8.16 11.08 8.67
N LEU A 115 7.27 10.12 8.49
CA LEU A 115 6.18 10.20 7.50
C LEU A 115 5.25 11.41 7.73
N ASP A 116 4.97 11.79 8.97
CA ASP A 116 4.16 12.96 9.30
C ASP A 116 4.82 14.29 8.90
N TRP A 117 6.14 14.34 8.91
CA TRP A 117 6.90 15.48 8.42
C TRP A 117 6.88 15.51 6.88
N LEU A 118 7.15 14.37 6.24
CA LEU A 118 7.10 14.21 4.79
C LEU A 118 5.70 14.52 4.23
N ALA A 119 4.63 14.17 4.95
CA ALA A 119 3.26 14.49 4.55
C ALA A 119 2.98 16.01 4.45
N LYS A 120 3.81 16.85 5.08
CA LYS A 120 3.72 18.32 5.02
C LYS A 120 4.71 18.92 4.03
N HIS A 121 5.66 18.11 3.55
CA HIS A 121 6.71 18.58 2.66
C HIS A 121 6.16 18.85 1.24
N PRO A 122 6.67 19.88 0.52
CA PRO A 122 6.20 20.19 -0.85
C PRO A 122 6.34 19.05 -1.86
N ALA A 123 7.33 18.17 -1.71
CA ALA A 123 7.57 17.03 -2.60
C ALA A 123 6.88 15.73 -2.12
N VAL A 124 5.79 15.83 -1.35
CA VAL A 124 5.12 14.65 -0.79
C VAL A 124 4.48 13.75 -1.86
N ASP A 125 4.02 14.32 -2.96
CA ASP A 125 3.48 13.58 -4.09
C ASP A 125 4.54 12.72 -4.77
N GLU A 126 5.73 13.27 -5.01
CA GLU A 126 6.89 12.55 -5.53
C GLU A 126 7.33 11.44 -4.59
N PHE A 127 7.42 11.72 -3.29
CA PHE A 127 7.73 10.73 -2.27
C PHE A 127 6.77 9.54 -2.30
N VAL A 128 5.46 9.82 -2.29
CA VAL A 128 4.43 8.76 -2.31
C VAL A 128 4.49 7.96 -3.60
N ALA A 129 4.68 8.63 -4.75
CA ALA A 129 4.79 7.97 -6.04
C ALA A 129 6.02 7.04 -6.11
N GLU A 130 7.18 7.48 -5.62
CA GLU A 130 8.40 6.67 -5.60
C GLU A 130 8.32 5.47 -4.66
N VAL A 131 7.67 5.62 -3.50
CA VAL A 131 7.42 4.48 -2.59
C VAL A 131 6.46 3.47 -3.23
N ASP A 132 5.35 3.94 -3.83
CA ASP A 132 4.40 3.09 -4.54
C ASP A 132 5.08 2.35 -5.72
N GLU A 133 5.92 3.04 -6.50
CA GLU A 133 6.69 2.45 -7.60
C GLU A 133 7.69 1.40 -7.12
N SER A 134 8.39 1.68 -6.02
CA SER A 134 9.39 0.78 -5.42
C SER A 134 8.75 -0.55 -5.01
N VAL A 135 7.62 -0.51 -4.30
CA VAL A 135 6.86 -1.71 -3.93
C VAL A 135 6.44 -2.48 -5.17
N GLY A 136 5.82 -1.81 -6.15
CA GLY A 136 5.40 -2.46 -7.39
C GLY A 136 6.56 -3.03 -8.21
N ALA A 137 7.74 -2.42 -8.18
CA ALA A 137 8.93 -2.94 -8.86
C ALA A 137 9.45 -4.23 -8.20
N ILE A 138 9.49 -4.26 -6.87
CA ILE A 138 9.87 -5.46 -6.12
C ILE A 138 8.88 -6.59 -6.36
N GLU A 139 7.56 -6.33 -6.23
CA GLU A 139 6.52 -7.34 -6.46
C GLU A 139 6.64 -7.99 -7.85
N ARG A 140 6.95 -7.19 -8.87
CA ARG A 140 7.19 -7.71 -10.23
C ARG A 140 8.49 -8.50 -10.37
N ALA A 141 9.53 -8.14 -9.61
CA ALA A 141 10.84 -8.81 -9.67
C ALA A 141 10.82 -10.18 -9.00
N ILE A 142 10.12 -10.31 -7.89
CA ILE A 142 9.98 -11.59 -7.17
C ILE A 142 8.98 -12.54 -7.80
N ASP A 143 8.36 -12.15 -8.93
CA ASP A 143 7.35 -12.95 -9.66
C ASP A 143 6.28 -13.51 -8.71
N LEU A 144 6.05 -12.78 -7.61
CA LEU A 144 4.92 -13.08 -6.75
C LEU A 144 3.64 -12.80 -7.55
N PRO A 145 2.66 -13.69 -7.50
CA PRO A 145 1.33 -13.28 -7.90
C PRO A 145 1.03 -11.97 -7.14
N PRO A 146 0.43 -10.97 -7.81
CA PRO A 146 0.18 -9.66 -7.21
C PRO A 146 -0.36 -9.91 -5.81
N VAL A 147 0.25 -9.26 -4.83
CA VAL A 147 0.08 -9.62 -3.41
C VAL A 147 -1.40 -9.79 -3.15
N THR A 148 -1.86 -11.01 -3.21
CA THR A 148 -3.22 -11.42 -2.84
C THR A 148 -3.46 -11.18 -1.34
N SER A 149 -2.47 -10.62 -0.66
CA SER A 149 -2.59 -10.16 0.70
C SER A 149 -3.58 -9.01 0.86
N ARG A 150 -3.98 -8.33 -0.22
CA ARG A 150 -5.01 -7.28 -0.16
C ARG A 150 -6.23 -7.70 -0.97
N VAL A 151 -7.26 -8.13 -0.28
CA VAL A 151 -8.54 -8.47 -0.90
C VAL A 151 -9.52 -7.33 -0.63
N PHE A 152 -10.12 -6.80 -1.70
CA PHE A 152 -11.20 -5.84 -1.58
C PHE A 152 -12.39 -6.50 -0.89
N VAL A 153 -12.83 -5.93 0.22
CA VAL A 153 -13.96 -6.44 1.02
C VAL A 153 -15.25 -5.73 0.64
N GLY A 154 -15.20 -4.41 0.50
CA GLY A 154 -16.37 -3.62 0.15
C GLY A 154 -16.27 -2.16 0.60
N PRO A 155 -17.38 -1.39 0.49
CA PRO A 155 -17.45 -0.04 1.03
C PRO A 155 -17.33 -0.05 2.55
N CYS A 156 -16.77 1.02 3.12
CA CYS A 156 -16.68 1.17 4.56
C CYS A 156 -18.09 1.40 5.16
N PRO A 157 -18.49 0.62 6.17
CA PRO A 157 -19.80 0.78 6.80
C PRO A 157 -19.82 1.81 7.93
N ASP A 158 -18.67 2.46 8.24
CA ASP A 158 -18.60 3.45 9.30
C ASP A 158 -19.01 4.84 8.80
N ALA A 159 -19.43 5.68 9.73
CA ALA A 159 -19.68 7.09 9.47
C ALA A 159 -18.42 7.92 9.80
N THR A 160 -18.22 9.00 9.07
CA THR A 160 -17.23 10.03 9.41
C THR A 160 -17.75 10.95 10.53
N GLU A 161 -16.89 11.82 11.05
CA GLU A 161 -17.21 12.76 12.16
C GLU A 161 -18.39 13.71 11.87
N GLY A 162 -19.08 13.63 10.80
CA GLY A 162 -20.29 14.40 10.47
C GLY A 162 -21.53 13.52 10.29
N HIS A 163 -21.49 12.25 10.70
CA HIS A 163 -22.52 11.24 10.44
C HIS A 163 -22.77 10.93 8.95
N GLU A 164 -21.90 11.39 8.07
CA GLU A 164 -21.93 11.00 6.67
C GLU A 164 -21.27 9.61 6.49
N PRO A 165 -21.80 8.78 5.55
CA PRO A 165 -21.16 7.51 5.23
C PRO A 165 -19.70 7.70 4.82
N CYS A 166 -18.80 6.90 5.34
CA CYS A 166 -17.39 6.96 4.96
C CYS A 166 -17.26 6.62 3.46
N PRO A 167 -16.64 7.47 2.63
CA PRO A 167 -16.46 7.18 1.20
C PRO A 167 -15.31 6.19 0.94
N GLY A 168 -14.70 5.65 2.00
CA GLY A 168 -13.58 4.74 1.91
C GLY A 168 -13.97 3.32 1.56
N GLU A 169 -12.98 2.56 1.13
CA GLU A 169 -13.07 1.14 0.83
C GLU A 169 -12.37 0.32 1.91
N LEU A 170 -12.88 -0.86 2.16
CA LEU A 170 -12.26 -1.83 3.07
C LEU A 170 -11.40 -2.81 2.29
N TRP A 171 -10.18 -3.00 2.76
CA TRP A 171 -9.23 -3.95 2.22
C TRP A 171 -8.75 -4.89 3.32
N ALA A 172 -8.87 -6.20 3.09
CA ALA A 172 -8.29 -7.22 3.94
C ALA A 172 -6.81 -7.38 3.61
N ARG A 173 -5.95 -7.37 4.63
CA ARG A 173 -4.54 -7.72 4.54
C ARG A 173 -4.33 -9.09 5.17
N PHE A 174 -3.72 -9.98 4.41
CA PHE A 174 -3.32 -11.30 4.88
C PHE A 174 -1.80 -11.32 4.98
N PRO A 175 -1.23 -11.19 6.19
CA PRO A 175 0.21 -11.29 6.37
C PRO A 175 0.69 -12.68 5.98
N ARG A 176 1.90 -12.78 5.46
CA ARG A 176 2.53 -14.05 5.10
C ARG A 176 2.96 -14.85 6.32
N ASP A 177 3.26 -14.15 7.39
CA ASP A 177 3.65 -14.75 8.66
C ASP A 177 2.39 -15.17 9.44
N GLU A 178 2.31 -16.45 9.79
CA GLU A 178 1.21 -16.99 10.61
C GLU A 178 1.15 -16.38 12.02
N ALA A 179 2.24 -15.78 12.50
CA ALA A 179 2.26 -15.06 13.77
C ALA A 179 1.47 -13.74 13.71
N ASN A 180 1.33 -13.14 12.53
CA ASN A 180 0.57 -11.92 12.31
C ASN A 180 -0.87 -12.24 11.94
N ARG A 181 -1.82 -11.63 12.64
CA ARG A 181 -3.24 -11.83 12.36
C ARG A 181 -3.70 -10.99 11.16
N PRO A 182 -4.53 -11.55 10.28
CA PRO A 182 -5.09 -10.79 9.19
C PRO A 182 -5.98 -9.64 9.72
N THR A 183 -5.89 -8.48 9.08
CA THR A 183 -6.64 -7.27 9.43
C THR A 183 -7.39 -6.73 8.23
N ILE A 184 -8.50 -6.03 8.46
CA ILE A 184 -9.22 -5.26 7.44
C ILE A 184 -9.14 -3.79 7.82
N SER A 185 -8.69 -2.94 6.92
CA SER A 185 -8.56 -1.51 7.14
C SER A 185 -9.30 -0.69 6.10
N CYS A 186 -9.80 0.48 6.51
CA CYS A 186 -10.42 1.44 5.62
C CYS A 186 -9.38 2.34 4.97
N THR A 187 -9.56 2.68 3.69
CA THR A 187 -8.69 3.62 2.96
C THR A 187 -8.94 5.10 3.30
N CYS A 188 -9.98 5.43 4.07
CA CYS A 188 -10.39 6.81 4.31
C CYS A 188 -10.47 7.19 5.80
N CYS A 189 -11.09 6.36 6.63
CA CYS A 189 -11.17 6.57 8.07
C CYS A 189 -10.19 5.63 8.79
N ASP A 190 -10.00 5.82 10.11
CA ASP A 190 -9.07 5.01 10.90
C ASP A 190 -9.68 3.68 11.37
N ALA A 191 -10.75 3.22 10.71
CA ALA A 191 -11.38 1.96 11.04
C ALA A 191 -10.49 0.77 10.67
N GLU A 192 -10.21 -0.06 11.66
CA GLU A 192 -9.46 -1.31 11.54
C GLU A 192 -10.25 -2.42 12.22
N TYR A 193 -10.31 -3.59 11.58
CA TYR A 193 -11.10 -4.73 12.02
C TYR A 193 -10.22 -5.97 12.11
N THR A 194 -10.22 -6.58 13.29
CA THR A 194 -9.52 -7.85 13.56
C THR A 194 -10.36 -9.05 13.12
N ALA A 195 -9.74 -10.22 13.00
CA ALA A 195 -10.38 -11.42 12.45
C ALA A 195 -11.67 -11.84 13.18
N ASP A 196 -11.76 -11.61 14.48
CA ASP A 196 -12.94 -11.88 15.31
C ASP A 196 -14.14 -10.97 14.99
N GLN A 197 -13.89 -9.81 14.36
CA GLN A 197 -14.92 -8.84 13.98
C GLN A 197 -15.45 -9.06 12.56
N TRP A 198 -14.81 -9.91 11.75
CA TRP A 198 -15.09 -10.04 10.32
C TRP A 198 -16.51 -10.51 10.00
N ALA A 199 -17.08 -11.42 10.78
CA ALA A 199 -18.43 -11.89 10.56
C ALA A 199 -19.45 -10.73 10.65
N ARG A 200 -19.34 -9.92 11.71
CA ARG A 200 -20.20 -8.74 11.89
C ARG A 200 -19.93 -7.65 10.86
N LEU A 201 -18.67 -7.48 10.48
CA LEU A 201 -18.29 -6.54 9.42
C LEU A 201 -18.93 -6.95 8.09
N GLY A 202 -18.90 -8.23 7.73
CA GLY A 202 -19.50 -8.75 6.51
C GLY A 202 -21.00 -8.44 6.41
N GLU A 203 -21.74 -8.59 7.49
CA GLU A 203 -23.17 -8.23 7.56
C GLU A 203 -23.39 -6.73 7.31
N ARG A 204 -22.56 -5.86 7.92
CA ARG A 204 -22.64 -4.40 7.75
C ARG A 204 -22.30 -3.98 6.32
N VAL A 205 -21.26 -4.53 5.71
CA VAL A 205 -20.87 -4.27 4.32
C VAL A 205 -21.96 -4.70 3.34
N LEU A 206 -22.56 -5.86 3.57
CA LEU A 206 -23.68 -6.34 2.75
C LEU A 206 -24.91 -5.43 2.87
N HIS A 207 -25.14 -4.84 4.03
CA HIS A 207 -26.24 -3.87 4.21
C HIS A 207 -26.00 -2.61 3.39
N VAL A 208 -24.80 -2.02 3.47
CA VAL A 208 -24.41 -0.84 2.68
C VAL A 208 -24.54 -1.11 1.18
N LYS A 209 -24.08 -2.26 0.69
CA LYS A 209 -24.23 -2.65 -0.73
C LYS A 209 -25.69 -2.79 -1.17
N ARG A 210 -26.56 -3.31 -0.31
CA ARG A 210 -28.00 -3.40 -0.60
C ARG A 210 -28.66 -2.04 -0.71
N ASP A 211 -28.30 -1.11 0.18
CA ASP A 211 -28.82 0.26 0.18
C ASP A 211 -28.35 1.02 -1.06
N GLU A 212 -27.08 0.87 -1.44
CA GLU A 212 -26.52 1.45 -2.66
C GLU A 212 -27.22 0.89 -3.93
N ALA A 213 -27.39 -0.42 -4.02
CA ALA A 213 -28.12 -1.04 -5.12
C ALA A 213 -29.60 -0.63 -5.18
N ALA A 214 -30.21 -0.36 -4.04
CA ALA A 214 -31.57 0.18 -3.97
C ALA A 214 -31.61 1.64 -4.45
N ARG A 215 -30.64 2.47 -4.06
CA ARG A 215 -30.50 3.86 -4.54
C ARG A 215 -30.30 3.93 -6.06
N ILE A 216 -29.41 3.10 -6.61
CA ILE A 216 -29.16 3.04 -8.05
C ILE A 216 -30.45 2.67 -8.80
N ARG A 217 -31.20 1.68 -8.35
CA ARG A 217 -32.46 1.29 -8.94
C ARG A 217 -33.48 2.42 -8.90
N LEU A 218 -33.55 3.17 -7.81
CA LEU A 218 -34.45 4.31 -7.68
C LEU A 218 -34.05 5.44 -8.65
N VAL A 219 -32.78 5.75 -8.79
CA VAL A 219 -32.27 6.74 -9.74
C VAL A 219 -32.62 6.33 -11.18
N HIS A 220 -32.39 5.08 -11.57
CA HIS A 220 -32.76 4.56 -12.88
C HIS A 220 -34.31 4.68 -13.14
N ALA A 221 -35.09 4.39 -12.12
CA ALA A 221 -36.56 4.52 -12.23
C ALA A 221 -37.01 5.99 -12.39
N ILE A 222 -36.36 6.93 -11.71
CA ILE A 222 -36.69 8.36 -11.77
C ILE A 222 -36.26 8.98 -13.10
N PHE A 223 -35.09 8.62 -13.61
CA PHE A 223 -34.53 9.25 -14.81
C PHE A 223 -34.78 8.46 -16.11
N GLY A 224 -35.55 7.37 -16.06
CA GLY A 224 -35.95 6.60 -17.25
C GLY A 224 -34.74 5.98 -18.00
N ILE A 225 -33.62 5.75 -17.34
CA ILE A 225 -32.44 5.10 -17.92
C ILE A 225 -32.76 3.59 -17.91
N GLY A 226 -33.39 3.16 -19.01
CA GLY A 226 -33.78 1.77 -19.21
C GLY A 226 -32.58 0.84 -19.35
N ALA A 227 -32.81 -0.42 -18.98
CA ALA A 227 -31.90 -1.54 -19.12
C ALA A 227 -31.61 -1.86 -20.59
#